data_96332fc9521d6f0fb311c38daeed977f
#
_entry.id   96332fc9521d6f0fb311c38daeed977f
#
_cell.length_a   1.000
_cell.length_b   1.000
_cell.length_c   1.000
_cell.angle_alpha   90.00
_cell.angle_beta   90.00
_cell.angle_gamma   90.00
#
_symmetry.space_group_name_H-M   'P 1'
#
loop_
_entity.id
_entity.type
_entity.pdbx_description
1 polymer ?
#
loop_
_entity_poly.entity_id
_entity_poly.type
_entity_poly.pdbx_seq_one_letter_code
_entity_poly.pdbx_strand_id
1 'polypeptide(L)'
;MPAHLFCTLLLLSFGSAAATRTFRIDSSASSLRIHVGKTGIGSFAGHEHEVVARSVQGEVEIDSVDLSRSSVELSIDARSLTVNAEGEPEGDAAKVEQAMKGSHVLDAARFPDIRFRSQQVTVKELSPGSYELTVSGDLLLHGAVQPIVVPLRIDLQDDVLTGTGKFVLKQTDFRIEPASAAAGLVKVEDGVTATFRIIARTDGT
;
A
#
# COMPACT_ATOMS: atom_id res chain seq x y z
N MET A 1 -57.81 13.24 -47.96
CA MET A 1 -57.29 13.33 -46.56
C MET A 1 -56.14 12.37 -46.44
N PRO A 2 -54.85 12.81 -46.37
CA PRO A 2 -53.74 11.91 -46.19
C PRO A 2 -53.46 11.76 -44.69
N ALA A 3 -53.38 10.51 -44.25
CA ALA A 3 -53.00 10.12 -42.88
C ALA A 3 -51.46 10.21 -42.71
N HIS A 4 -50.98 11.07 -41.76
CA HIS A 4 -49.60 11.17 -41.39
C HIS A 4 -49.23 10.05 -40.41
N LEU A 5 -48.40 9.12 -40.87
CA LEU A 5 -47.81 8.06 -40.03
C LEU A 5 -46.61 8.63 -39.27
N PHE A 6 -46.78 8.92 -38.00
CA PHE A 6 -45.68 9.31 -37.10
C PHE A 6 -44.88 8.06 -36.71
N CYS A 7 -43.70 7.90 -37.32
CA CYS A 7 -42.76 6.88 -36.94
C CYS A 7 -41.93 7.40 -35.74
N THR A 8 -42.30 7.00 -34.51
CA THR A 8 -41.57 7.33 -33.30
C THR A 8 -40.34 6.43 -33.21
N LEU A 9 -39.18 6.99 -33.54
CA LEU A 9 -37.87 6.30 -33.40
C LEU A 9 -37.48 6.24 -31.90
N LEU A 10 -37.67 5.08 -31.29
CA LEU A 10 -37.26 4.80 -29.91
C LEU A 10 -35.74 4.62 -29.89
N LEU A 11 -34.99 5.64 -29.49
CA LEU A 11 -33.53 5.56 -29.22
C LEU A 11 -33.32 4.78 -27.94
N LEU A 12 -33.03 3.50 -28.07
CA LEU A 12 -32.49 2.66 -26.98
C LEU A 12 -31.04 3.10 -26.71
N SER A 13 -30.84 3.93 -25.71
CA SER A 13 -29.52 4.20 -25.16
C SER A 13 -29.05 2.96 -24.41
N PHE A 14 -28.22 2.14 -25.06
CA PHE A 14 -27.43 1.14 -24.35
C PHE A 14 -26.39 1.88 -23.48
N GLY A 15 -26.72 2.09 -22.21
CA GLY A 15 -25.73 2.46 -21.22
C GLY A 15 -24.74 1.31 -21.12
N SER A 16 -23.50 1.53 -21.59
CA SER A 16 -22.40 0.61 -21.33
C SER A 16 -22.23 0.53 -19.81
N ALA A 17 -22.63 -0.59 -19.20
CA ALA A 17 -22.33 -0.83 -17.81
C ALA A 17 -20.81 -0.86 -17.67
N ALA A 18 -20.26 0.02 -16.83
CA ALA A 18 -18.85 -0.01 -16.49
C ALA A 18 -18.54 -1.41 -15.96
N ALA A 19 -17.67 -2.14 -16.66
CA ALA A 19 -17.26 -3.47 -16.24
C ALA A 19 -16.15 -3.31 -15.19
N THR A 20 -16.52 -3.28 -13.93
CA THR A 20 -15.56 -3.34 -12.82
C THR A 20 -15.04 -4.77 -12.68
N ARG A 21 -13.72 -4.91 -12.60
CA ARG A 21 -13.03 -6.19 -12.35
C ARG A 21 -12.37 -6.13 -10.98
N THR A 22 -12.62 -7.14 -10.17
CA THR A 22 -12.02 -7.27 -8.84
C THR A 22 -10.80 -8.18 -8.90
N PHE A 23 -9.68 -7.71 -8.38
CA PHE A 23 -8.43 -8.44 -8.25
C PHE A 23 -8.13 -8.61 -6.77
N ARG A 24 -7.93 -9.83 -6.31
CA ARG A 24 -7.52 -10.14 -4.93
C ARG A 24 -6.01 -10.23 -4.83
N ILE A 25 -5.46 -9.65 -3.77
CA ILE A 25 -4.02 -9.66 -3.54
C ILE A 25 -3.56 -11.09 -3.23
N ASP A 26 -2.59 -11.55 -4.01
CA ASP A 26 -1.83 -12.78 -3.75
C ASP A 26 -0.69 -12.45 -2.77
N SER A 27 -0.94 -12.63 -1.47
CA SER A 27 0.05 -12.38 -0.42
C SER A 27 1.35 -13.16 -0.61
N SER A 28 1.27 -14.36 -1.19
CA SER A 28 2.44 -15.23 -1.38
C SER A 28 3.36 -14.73 -2.50
N ALA A 29 2.80 -14.04 -3.50
CA ALA A 29 3.53 -13.46 -4.63
C ALA A 29 3.85 -11.97 -4.42
N SER A 30 3.32 -11.35 -3.36
CA SER A 30 3.50 -9.93 -3.04
C SER A 30 4.63 -9.72 -2.04
N SER A 31 5.23 -8.54 -2.07
CA SER A 31 6.23 -8.10 -1.10
C SER A 31 6.03 -6.64 -0.75
N LEU A 32 6.14 -6.34 0.55
CA LEU A 32 6.22 -4.98 1.07
C LEU A 32 7.35 -4.93 2.10
N ARG A 33 8.31 -4.03 1.88
CA ARG A 33 9.47 -3.81 2.71
C ARG A 33 9.49 -2.37 3.18
N ILE A 34 9.80 -2.17 4.45
CA ILE A 34 9.92 -0.87 5.07
C ILE A 34 11.37 -0.72 5.54
N HIS A 35 12.08 0.20 4.92
CA HIS A 35 13.43 0.58 5.31
C HIS A 35 13.36 1.64 6.39
N VAL A 36 14.06 1.38 7.48
CA VAL A 36 14.13 2.22 8.67
C VAL A 36 15.57 2.69 8.85
N GLY A 37 15.82 3.94 8.52
CA GLY A 37 17.15 4.55 8.60
C GLY A 37 17.53 4.97 10.03
N LYS A 38 18.74 5.42 10.18
CA LYS A 38 19.34 5.91 11.45
C LYS A 38 19.90 7.32 11.30
N THR A 39 19.85 8.06 12.39
CA THR A 39 20.38 9.43 12.46
C THR A 39 21.01 9.70 13.82
N GLY A 40 21.63 10.85 13.98
CA GLY A 40 22.29 11.28 15.22
C GLY A 40 23.81 11.16 15.16
N ILE A 41 24.51 11.76 16.15
CA ILE A 41 25.96 11.84 16.21
C ILE A 41 26.60 10.45 16.35
N GLY A 42 25.90 9.50 16.98
CA GLY A 42 26.33 8.12 17.16
C GLY A 42 25.85 7.16 16.07
N SER A 43 25.27 7.64 14.98
CA SER A 43 24.65 6.79 13.93
C SER A 43 25.62 5.80 13.28
N PHE A 44 26.94 6.06 13.32
CA PHE A 44 27.96 5.12 12.84
C PHE A 44 27.97 3.79 13.62
N ALA A 45 27.50 3.78 14.87
CA ALA A 45 27.41 2.58 15.70
C ALA A 45 26.05 1.85 15.64
N GLY A 46 25.05 2.45 14.97
CA GLY A 46 23.73 1.84 14.80
C GLY A 46 23.64 1.04 13.48
N HIS A 47 22.55 0.30 13.34
CA HIS A 47 22.21 -0.45 12.11
C HIS A 47 20.93 0.12 11.48
N GLU A 48 20.78 -0.04 10.19
CA GLU A 48 19.52 0.18 9.47
C GLU A 48 18.72 -1.11 9.50
N HIS A 49 17.41 -1.01 9.58
CA HIS A 49 16.56 -2.18 9.69
C HIS A 49 15.63 -2.27 8.48
N GLU A 50 15.39 -3.49 8.01
CA GLU A 50 14.38 -3.76 7.02
C GLU A 50 13.23 -4.54 7.67
N VAL A 51 12.04 -3.95 7.69
CA VAL A 51 10.81 -4.60 8.15
C VAL A 51 10.07 -5.17 6.94
N VAL A 52 9.59 -6.39 7.06
CA VAL A 52 8.89 -7.11 6.00
C VAL A 52 7.45 -7.40 6.43
N ALA A 53 6.49 -7.01 5.58
CA ALA A 53 5.11 -7.45 5.68
C ALA A 53 4.90 -8.68 4.79
N ARG A 54 4.74 -9.85 5.41
CA ARG A 54 4.58 -11.13 4.70
C ARG A 54 3.14 -11.45 4.32
N SER A 55 2.17 -10.79 4.94
CA SER A 55 0.74 -11.02 4.72
C SER A 55 0.05 -9.71 4.41
N VAL A 56 0.16 -9.27 3.16
CA VAL A 56 -0.64 -8.15 2.64
C VAL A 56 -1.92 -8.74 2.05
N GLN A 57 -3.06 -8.30 2.54
CA GLN A 57 -4.38 -8.73 2.07
C GLN A 57 -5.12 -7.54 1.47
N GLY A 58 -6.11 -7.81 0.64
CA GLY A 58 -6.97 -6.78 0.10
C GLY A 58 -7.41 -7.03 -1.32
N GLU A 59 -8.06 -6.01 -1.88
CA GLU A 59 -8.67 -6.07 -3.21
C GLU A 59 -8.37 -4.78 -3.97
N VAL A 60 -8.28 -4.92 -5.29
CA VAL A 60 -8.19 -3.82 -6.24
C VAL A 60 -9.38 -3.93 -7.19
N GLU A 61 -10.22 -2.90 -7.22
CA GLU A 61 -11.30 -2.79 -8.18
C GLU A 61 -10.85 -1.93 -9.37
N ILE A 62 -10.82 -2.50 -10.55
CA ILE A 62 -10.43 -1.84 -11.79
C ILE A 62 -11.69 -1.51 -12.61
N ASP A 63 -11.95 -0.22 -12.84
CA ASP A 63 -12.92 0.22 -13.84
C ASP A 63 -12.24 0.14 -15.22
N SER A 64 -12.69 -0.78 -16.07
CA SER A 64 -12.09 -1.02 -17.39
C SER A 64 -12.38 0.10 -18.41
N VAL A 65 -13.32 0.99 -18.12
CA VAL A 65 -13.67 2.14 -18.98
C VAL A 65 -12.88 3.38 -18.57
N ASP A 66 -12.73 3.59 -17.25
CA ASP A 66 -12.05 4.75 -16.69
C ASP A 66 -11.25 4.34 -15.45
N LEU A 67 -9.95 4.07 -15.62
CA LEU A 67 -9.06 3.67 -14.55
C LEU A 67 -8.99 4.67 -13.39
N SER A 68 -9.37 5.94 -13.59
CA SER A 68 -9.42 6.92 -12.51
C SER A 68 -10.52 6.65 -11.47
N ARG A 69 -11.48 5.78 -11.81
CA ARG A 69 -12.55 5.30 -10.94
C ARG A 69 -12.18 4.01 -10.20
N SER A 70 -11.00 3.49 -10.46
CA SER A 70 -10.51 2.30 -9.77
C SER A 70 -10.25 2.59 -8.30
N SER A 71 -10.31 1.55 -7.48
CA SER A 71 -10.07 1.65 -6.04
C SER A 71 -9.17 0.53 -5.53
N VAL A 72 -8.55 0.75 -4.38
CA VAL A 72 -7.75 -0.25 -3.68
C VAL A 72 -7.99 -0.17 -2.18
N GLU A 73 -8.18 -1.34 -1.57
CA GLU A 73 -8.17 -1.53 -0.12
C GLU A 73 -7.12 -2.56 0.25
N LEU A 74 -6.25 -2.20 1.21
CA LEU A 74 -5.19 -3.06 1.72
C LEU A 74 -5.30 -3.21 3.22
N SER A 75 -4.93 -4.38 3.73
CA SER A 75 -4.80 -4.60 5.17
C SER A 75 -3.58 -5.46 5.50
N ILE A 76 -2.94 -5.14 6.62
CA ILE A 76 -1.81 -5.87 7.19
C ILE A 76 -2.04 -5.96 8.69
N ASP A 77 -1.80 -7.14 9.28
CA ASP A 77 -1.74 -7.28 10.72
C ASP A 77 -0.35 -6.84 11.21
N ALA A 78 -0.27 -5.77 12.01
CA ALA A 78 0.98 -5.26 12.55
C ALA A 78 1.77 -6.31 13.35
N ARG A 79 1.10 -7.30 13.93
CA ARG A 79 1.72 -8.42 14.65
C ARG A 79 2.45 -9.37 13.71
N SER A 80 2.08 -9.40 12.43
CA SER A 80 2.70 -10.24 11.39
C SER A 80 3.98 -9.64 10.78
N LEU A 81 4.28 -8.37 11.07
CA LEU A 81 5.50 -7.72 10.62
C LEU A 81 6.72 -8.42 11.20
N THR A 82 7.76 -8.59 10.40
CA THR A 82 9.02 -9.22 10.81
C THR A 82 10.20 -8.34 10.43
N VAL A 83 11.28 -8.43 11.19
CA VAL A 83 12.55 -7.81 10.83
C VAL A 83 13.34 -8.79 9.98
N ASN A 84 13.89 -8.32 8.86
CA ASN A 84 14.76 -9.12 8.02
C ASN A 84 16.08 -9.36 8.77
N ALA A 85 16.45 -10.62 8.98
CA ALA A 85 17.68 -10.96 9.68
C ALA A 85 18.94 -10.85 8.81
N GLU A 86 18.77 -10.68 7.50
CA GLU A 86 19.89 -10.55 6.57
C GLU A 86 20.58 -9.18 6.76
N GLY A 87 21.86 -9.22 7.12
CA GLY A 87 22.65 -8.02 7.43
C GLY A 87 22.58 -7.55 8.89
N GLU A 88 21.72 -8.17 9.73
CA GLU A 88 21.66 -7.91 11.17
C GLU A 88 22.71 -8.73 11.93
N PRO A 89 23.26 -8.21 13.03
CA PRO A 89 24.04 -9.02 13.97
C PRO A 89 23.21 -10.18 14.51
N GLU A 90 23.89 -11.27 14.88
CA GLU A 90 23.23 -12.48 15.39
C GLU A 90 22.35 -12.17 16.63
N GLY A 91 21.07 -12.54 16.54
CA GLY A 91 20.08 -12.34 17.59
C GLY A 91 19.50 -10.93 17.72
N ASP A 92 19.97 -9.95 16.92
CA ASP A 92 19.45 -8.58 17.02
C ASP A 92 18.10 -8.42 16.29
N ALA A 93 17.88 -9.08 15.17
CA ALA A 93 16.60 -9.02 14.44
C ALA A 93 15.39 -9.33 15.35
N ALA A 94 15.49 -10.36 16.20
CA ALA A 94 14.42 -10.73 17.12
C ALA A 94 14.17 -9.66 18.21
N LYS A 95 15.22 -9.02 18.71
CA LYS A 95 15.10 -7.93 19.70
C LYS A 95 14.49 -6.69 19.08
N VAL A 96 14.93 -6.33 17.87
CA VAL A 96 14.38 -5.19 17.12
C VAL A 96 12.91 -5.44 16.77
N GLU A 97 12.56 -6.65 16.35
CA GLU A 97 11.17 -7.03 16.08
C GLU A 97 10.29 -6.92 17.33
N GLN A 98 10.77 -7.41 18.46
CA GLN A 98 10.07 -7.28 19.75
C GLN A 98 9.87 -5.81 20.13
N ALA A 99 10.90 -4.98 20.01
CA ALA A 99 10.83 -3.55 20.29
C ALA A 99 9.87 -2.84 19.34
N MET A 100 9.93 -3.13 18.04
CA MET A 100 9.04 -2.57 17.01
C MET A 100 7.56 -2.88 17.31
N LYS A 101 7.24 -4.10 17.73
CA LYS A 101 5.85 -4.50 18.07
C LYS A 101 5.40 -4.00 19.43
N GLY A 102 6.32 -3.54 20.27
CA GLY A 102 6.07 -3.08 21.63
C GLY A 102 5.31 -1.77 21.71
N SER A 103 4.89 -1.42 22.94
CA SER A 103 4.05 -0.27 23.26
C SER A 103 4.68 1.10 22.96
N HIS A 104 5.98 1.17 22.78
CA HIS A 104 6.72 2.40 22.48
C HIS A 104 6.84 2.70 20.97
N VAL A 105 6.52 1.73 20.09
CA VAL A 105 6.61 1.90 18.64
C VAL A 105 5.24 1.62 18.01
N LEU A 106 4.96 0.37 17.61
CA LEU A 106 3.69 0.06 16.93
C LEU A 106 2.53 -0.25 17.88
N ASP A 107 2.82 -0.61 19.13
CA ASP A 107 1.84 -1.13 20.09
C ASP A 107 0.86 -2.12 19.39
N ALA A 108 1.46 -3.10 18.71
CA ALA A 108 0.74 -3.99 17.80
C ALA A 108 -0.33 -4.84 18.51
N ALA A 109 -0.24 -4.98 19.83
CA ALA A 109 -1.28 -5.63 20.63
C ALA A 109 -2.56 -4.77 20.71
N ARG A 110 -2.41 -3.46 20.79
CA ARG A 110 -3.51 -2.49 20.89
C ARG A 110 -3.98 -2.00 19.53
N PHE A 111 -3.06 -1.85 18.59
CA PHE A 111 -3.28 -1.35 17.24
C PHE A 111 -2.83 -2.37 16.19
N PRO A 112 -3.50 -3.54 16.09
CA PRO A 112 -3.11 -4.58 15.15
C PRO A 112 -3.37 -4.24 13.69
N ASP A 113 -4.30 -3.32 13.42
CA ASP A 113 -4.76 -3.02 12.07
C ASP A 113 -3.91 -1.93 11.41
N ILE A 114 -3.30 -2.27 10.29
CA ILE A 114 -2.75 -1.32 9.32
C ILE A 114 -3.64 -1.43 8.09
N ARG A 115 -4.28 -0.33 7.66
CA ARG A 115 -5.21 -0.34 6.52
C ARG A 115 -5.00 0.87 5.64
N PHE A 116 -5.01 0.65 4.34
CA PHE A 116 -5.04 1.71 3.35
C PHE A 116 -6.30 1.61 2.52
N ARG A 117 -6.95 2.74 2.29
CA ARG A 117 -8.10 2.88 1.40
C ARG A 117 -7.90 4.05 0.48
N SER A 118 -7.92 3.79 -0.83
CA SER A 118 -7.82 4.85 -1.83
C SER A 118 -9.05 5.75 -1.83
N GLN A 119 -8.83 7.03 -2.14
CA GLN A 119 -9.87 8.04 -2.34
C GLN A 119 -9.85 8.60 -3.76
N GLN A 120 -8.65 8.71 -4.34
CA GLN A 120 -8.48 9.25 -5.68
C GLN A 120 -7.34 8.53 -6.40
N VAL A 121 -7.56 8.28 -7.68
CA VAL A 121 -6.56 7.69 -8.58
C VAL A 121 -6.35 8.65 -9.75
N THR A 122 -5.10 9.05 -9.97
CA THR A 122 -4.69 9.78 -11.18
C THR A 122 -3.89 8.82 -12.06
N VAL A 123 -4.17 8.82 -13.35
CA VAL A 123 -3.66 7.82 -14.30
C VAL A 123 -2.93 8.50 -15.44
N LYS A 124 -1.77 7.93 -15.80
CA LYS A 124 -1.05 8.25 -17.02
C LYS A 124 -0.68 6.93 -17.70
N GLU A 125 -1.23 6.73 -18.89
CA GLU A 125 -0.88 5.56 -19.70
C GLU A 125 0.55 5.69 -20.23
N LEU A 126 1.34 4.63 -20.11
CA LEU A 126 2.70 4.52 -20.65
C LEU A 126 2.71 3.72 -21.95
N SER A 127 1.98 2.61 -21.96
CA SER A 127 1.75 1.73 -23.12
C SER A 127 0.53 0.87 -22.83
N PRO A 128 -0.06 0.18 -23.82
CA PRO A 128 -1.20 -0.70 -23.58
C PRO A 128 -0.96 -1.67 -22.42
N GLY A 129 -1.80 -1.61 -21.39
CA GLY A 129 -1.72 -2.43 -20.19
C GLY A 129 -0.71 -1.95 -19.14
N SER A 130 0.05 -0.87 -19.37
CA SER A 130 1.03 -0.33 -18.42
C SER A 130 0.76 1.14 -18.11
N TYR A 131 0.68 1.48 -16.82
CA TYR A 131 0.26 2.80 -16.36
C TYR A 131 1.13 3.28 -15.20
N GLU A 132 1.36 4.59 -15.16
CA GLU A 132 1.87 5.30 -14.01
C GLU A 132 0.69 5.92 -13.26
N LEU A 133 0.57 5.60 -11.98
CA LEU A 133 -0.53 6.05 -11.13
C LEU A 133 -0.01 6.91 -9.98
N THR A 134 -0.85 7.84 -9.55
CA THR A 134 -0.75 8.47 -8.24
C THR A 134 -2.05 8.17 -7.50
N VAL A 135 -1.96 7.40 -6.44
CA VAL A 135 -3.10 7.02 -5.60
C VAL A 135 -3.02 7.79 -4.29
N SER A 136 -4.00 8.64 -4.02
CA SER A 136 -4.18 9.25 -2.71
C SER A 136 -5.27 8.53 -1.92
N GLY A 137 -5.10 8.44 -0.61
CA GLY A 137 -6.03 7.75 0.26
C GLY A 137 -5.64 7.86 1.73
N ASP A 138 -6.43 7.23 2.58
CA ASP A 138 -6.22 7.22 4.02
C ASP A 138 -5.46 5.97 4.46
N LEU A 139 -4.39 6.18 5.22
CA LEU A 139 -3.66 5.12 5.92
C LEU A 139 -3.99 5.15 7.40
N LEU A 140 -4.55 4.05 7.92
CA LEU A 140 -4.64 3.77 9.35
C LEU A 140 -3.37 3.05 9.78
N LEU A 141 -2.61 3.63 10.70
CA LEU A 141 -1.43 3.05 11.32
C LEU A 141 -1.36 3.51 12.78
N HIS A 142 -1.06 2.60 13.71
CA HIS A 142 -0.95 2.90 15.15
C HIS A 142 -2.16 3.68 15.71
N GLY A 143 -3.37 3.34 15.22
CA GLY A 143 -4.63 3.99 15.63
C GLY A 143 -4.82 5.42 15.14
N ALA A 144 -3.92 5.96 14.32
CA ALA A 144 -4.04 7.25 13.66
C ALA A 144 -4.37 7.05 12.17
N VAL A 145 -5.24 7.91 11.63
CA VAL A 145 -5.56 7.95 10.20
C VAL A 145 -4.94 9.20 9.61
N GLN A 146 -4.15 9.03 8.55
CA GLN A 146 -3.51 10.13 7.83
C GLN A 146 -3.66 9.96 6.33
N PRO A 147 -3.89 11.05 5.58
CA PRO A 147 -3.86 11.02 4.14
C PRO A 147 -2.43 10.79 3.65
N ILE A 148 -2.27 9.88 2.69
CA ILE A 148 -1.00 9.63 2.01
C ILE A 148 -1.17 9.65 0.50
N VAL A 149 -0.05 9.87 -0.20
CA VAL A 149 0.03 9.84 -1.65
C VAL A 149 1.07 8.79 -2.06
N VAL A 150 0.63 7.83 -2.86
CA VAL A 150 1.45 6.69 -3.28
C VAL A 150 1.63 6.74 -4.79
N PRO A 151 2.82 7.11 -5.29
CA PRO A 151 3.18 6.94 -6.69
C PRO A 151 3.50 5.47 -6.96
N LEU A 152 2.95 4.92 -8.04
CA LEU A 152 3.21 3.54 -8.43
C LEU A 152 3.06 3.34 -9.93
N ARG A 153 3.67 2.28 -10.42
CA ARG A 153 3.42 1.73 -11.75
C ARG A 153 2.57 0.48 -11.61
N ILE A 154 1.60 0.31 -12.51
CA ILE A 154 0.87 -0.94 -12.67
C ILE A 154 1.08 -1.50 -14.07
N ASP A 155 1.16 -2.82 -14.14
CA ASP A 155 1.08 -3.60 -15.35
C ASP A 155 -0.12 -4.55 -15.21
N LEU A 156 -1.08 -4.42 -16.13
CA LEU A 156 -2.31 -5.21 -16.17
C LEU A 156 -2.23 -6.14 -17.37
N GLN A 157 -2.18 -7.44 -17.12
CA GLN A 157 -2.13 -8.48 -18.13
C GLN A 157 -3.18 -9.54 -17.83
N ASP A 158 -4.18 -9.65 -18.68
CA ASP A 158 -5.32 -10.58 -18.53
C ASP A 158 -5.89 -10.53 -17.10
N ASP A 159 -5.65 -11.58 -16.32
CA ASP A 159 -6.17 -11.78 -14.97
C ASP A 159 -5.16 -11.45 -13.87
N VAL A 160 -4.04 -10.82 -14.21
CA VAL A 160 -2.97 -10.47 -13.28
C VAL A 160 -2.70 -8.97 -13.31
N LEU A 161 -2.74 -8.35 -12.15
CA LEU A 161 -2.29 -6.99 -11.90
C LEU A 161 -0.99 -7.02 -11.11
N THR A 162 0.04 -6.35 -11.61
CA THR A 162 1.28 -6.11 -10.87
C THR A 162 1.39 -4.63 -10.56
N GLY A 163 1.46 -4.27 -9.27
CA GLY A 163 1.69 -2.90 -8.81
C GLY A 163 3.07 -2.79 -8.15
N THR A 164 3.88 -1.82 -8.55
CA THR A 164 5.19 -1.53 -7.94
C THR A 164 5.31 -0.06 -7.58
N GLY A 165 5.84 0.22 -6.40
CA GLY A 165 5.99 1.60 -5.96
C GLY A 165 6.90 1.77 -4.75
N LYS A 166 7.18 3.04 -4.46
CA LYS A 166 7.99 3.46 -3.31
C LYS A 166 7.46 4.80 -2.80
N PHE A 167 7.31 4.93 -1.49
CA PHE A 167 6.90 6.18 -0.85
C PHE A 167 7.51 6.30 0.54
N VAL A 168 7.47 7.49 1.12
CA VAL A 168 8.01 7.79 2.44
C VAL A 168 6.86 8.17 3.37
N LEU A 169 6.89 7.66 4.59
CA LEU A 169 6.02 8.04 5.70
C LEU A 169 6.86 8.65 6.82
N LYS A 170 6.27 9.57 7.58
CA LYS A 170 6.84 10.00 8.86
C LYS A 170 6.15 9.25 10.00
N GLN A 171 6.93 8.65 10.86
CA GLN A 171 6.44 7.92 12.04
C GLN A 171 5.62 8.84 12.96
N THR A 172 6.08 10.09 13.13
CA THR A 172 5.42 11.09 13.98
C THR A 172 4.04 11.48 13.50
N ASP A 173 3.74 11.42 12.20
CA ASP A 173 2.40 11.67 11.66
C ASP A 173 1.37 10.66 12.20
N PHE A 174 1.84 9.45 12.55
CA PHE A 174 1.03 8.38 13.14
C PHE A 174 1.19 8.24 14.66
N ARG A 175 1.70 9.27 15.33
CA ARG A 175 1.93 9.29 16.79
C ARG A 175 2.92 8.21 17.26
N ILE A 176 3.79 7.74 16.37
CA ILE A 176 4.89 6.84 16.70
C ILE A 176 6.10 7.71 17.00
N GLU A 177 6.69 7.55 18.19
CA GLU A 177 7.91 8.24 18.55
C GLU A 177 9.12 7.43 18.05
N PRO A 178 9.96 7.99 17.14
CA PRO A 178 11.12 7.28 16.65
C PRO A 178 12.03 6.82 17.78
N ALA A 179 12.36 5.55 17.81
CA ALA A 179 13.16 4.95 18.86
C ALA A 179 14.55 5.61 18.96
N SER A 180 15.09 5.67 20.18
CA SER A 180 16.42 6.18 20.44
C SER A 180 17.20 5.26 21.37
N ALA A 181 18.53 5.20 21.18
CA ALA A 181 19.45 4.43 21.97
C ALA A 181 20.66 5.29 22.41
N ALA A 182 21.49 4.76 23.31
CA ALA A 182 22.69 5.42 23.82
C ALA A 182 22.42 6.86 24.31
N ALA A 183 21.42 7.03 25.18
CA ALA A 183 21.00 8.34 25.71
C ALA A 183 20.68 9.38 24.61
N GLY A 184 20.11 8.94 23.49
CA GLY A 184 19.70 9.80 22.37
C GLY A 184 20.80 10.11 21.35
N LEU A 185 21.99 9.52 21.49
CA LEU A 185 23.08 9.68 20.50
C LEU A 185 22.80 8.94 19.19
N VAL A 186 22.07 7.83 19.23
CA VAL A 186 21.59 7.10 18.08
C VAL A 186 20.07 7.21 18.06
N LYS A 187 19.51 7.62 16.94
CA LYS A 187 18.06 7.73 16.74
C LYS A 187 17.67 7.03 15.44
N VAL A 188 16.49 6.44 15.45
CA VAL A 188 15.81 6.01 14.24
C VAL A 188 15.35 7.25 13.49
N GLU A 189 15.45 7.24 12.16
CA GLU A 189 14.90 8.32 11.33
C GLU A 189 13.38 8.36 11.46
N ASP A 190 12.81 9.58 11.47
CA ASP A 190 11.36 9.74 11.46
C ASP A 190 10.75 9.27 10.13
N GLY A 191 11.45 9.55 9.03
CA GLY A 191 11.05 9.10 7.70
C GLY A 191 11.38 7.64 7.45
N VAL A 192 10.38 6.80 7.24
CA VAL A 192 10.55 5.40 6.81
C VAL A 192 10.15 5.26 5.35
N THR A 193 10.89 4.44 4.61
CA THR A 193 10.65 4.21 3.19
C THR A 193 9.96 2.87 2.97
N ALA A 194 8.74 2.89 2.45
CA ALA A 194 8.03 1.69 2.00
C ALA A 194 8.28 1.43 0.52
N THR A 195 8.71 0.22 0.18
CA THR A 195 8.87 -0.28 -1.19
C THR A 195 8.04 -1.53 -1.36
N PHE A 196 7.26 -1.62 -2.42
CA PHE A 196 6.37 -2.75 -2.61
C PHE A 196 6.33 -3.26 -4.06
N ARG A 197 6.01 -4.54 -4.16
CA ARG A 197 5.55 -5.22 -5.36
C ARG A 197 4.32 -6.04 -4.98
N ILE A 198 3.16 -5.61 -5.42
CA ILE A 198 1.87 -6.27 -5.16
C ILE A 198 1.44 -6.99 -6.41
N ILE A 199 1.10 -8.25 -6.25
CA ILE A 199 0.46 -9.09 -7.27
C ILE A 199 -0.98 -9.29 -6.85
N ALA A 200 -1.91 -9.01 -7.75
CA ALA A 200 -3.31 -9.31 -7.52
C ALA A 200 -3.88 -10.07 -8.73
N ARG A 201 -4.85 -10.95 -8.47
CA ARG A 201 -5.45 -11.82 -9.48
C ARG A 201 -6.95 -11.74 -9.42
N THR A 202 -7.61 -11.88 -10.57
CA THR A 202 -9.06 -12.13 -10.57
C THR A 202 -9.33 -13.52 -10.01
N ASP A 203 -10.48 -13.70 -9.36
CA ASP A 203 -10.96 -15.04 -9.05
C ASP A 203 -11.18 -15.76 -10.39
N GLY A 204 -10.48 -16.86 -10.62
CA GLY A 204 -10.63 -17.66 -11.84
C GLY A 204 -12.09 -18.10 -11.98
N THR A 205 -12.68 -17.79 -13.13
CA THR A 205 -13.99 -18.33 -13.56
C THR A 205 -13.86 -19.79 -13.87
#